data_1dd83a81f5b9b16e762779e184d5c630
#
_entry.id   1dd83a81f5b9b16e762779e184d5c630
#
_cell.length_a   1.000
_cell.length_b   1.000
_cell.length_c   1.000
_cell.angle_alpha   90.00
_cell.angle_beta   90.00
_cell.angle_gamma   90.00
#
_symmetry.space_group_name_H-M   'P 1'
#
loop_
_entity.id
_entity.type
_entity.pdbx_description
1 polymer ?
#
loop_
_entity_poly.entity_id
_entity_poly.type
_entity_poly.pdbx_seq_one_letter_code
_entity_poly.pdbx_strand_id
1 'polypeptide(L)'
;MDQEYKTSDLDLFDKIDLQNPKDLFLKKKLKNQNSNKRNNSFRYSNQEINKFKNLENNLNQNKLKKNSHDFFNQIDIDDYSSFKSMYPHNFNSNNMNKKKLSVKRHINEDGSYPTIAPNDKPHSKQEIFHGIYAEPKFLPGGDKYLLIEFGNVMNLELNFKAQGLSKLIETAKINGIYETLPCFASMIVHYNPDDISYQDLVKELKLILQDMKENDDVIVTSRLFHFPTVYLDKWTKEAIEDYSTKIKAKQPDPEFIVELNNLDNVEHFVRVHSGTEYWVASLGFWPGLPFTMPLDPRCKLTAPKYNPPRTWTPRGAVGMGGSSTAIYPDRLPGGYQIFGRTPVPIWDPEKRFDVFKDSICLFRPGDRIKFTPCSYEEFEMIEKKVEDQSYKYDLIEEHKFSINKYKTWLKGLDYKKKF
;
A
#
# COMPACT_ATOMS: atom_id res chain seq x y z
N MET A 1 18.18 45.88 24.21
CA MET A 1 18.33 44.95 25.39
C MET A 1 18.26 43.53 24.84
N ASP A 2 19.44 43.04 24.51
CA ASP A 2 19.61 41.69 23.94
C ASP A 2 19.62 40.70 25.10
N GLN A 3 18.71 39.74 25.04
CA GLN A 3 18.75 38.59 25.94
C GLN A 3 19.55 37.47 25.25
N GLU A 4 20.72 37.20 25.80
CA GLU A 4 21.60 36.09 25.50
C GLU A 4 20.85 34.75 25.50
N TYR A 5 20.91 34.05 24.39
CA TYR A 5 20.53 32.64 24.29
C TYR A 5 21.60 31.81 25.03
N LYS A 6 21.20 31.10 26.05
CA LYS A 6 22.06 30.15 26.79
C LYS A 6 22.49 29.03 25.84
N THR A 7 23.79 28.88 25.69
CA THR A 7 24.52 27.87 24.90
C THR A 7 24.22 26.41 25.27
N SER A 8 23.47 26.13 26.35
CA SER A 8 23.17 24.79 26.85
C SER A 8 22.15 24.00 26.02
N ASP A 9 21.34 24.66 25.18
CA ASP A 9 20.29 24.00 24.41
C ASP A 9 20.77 23.56 23.00
N LEU A 10 21.86 24.15 22.50
CA LEU A 10 22.51 23.78 21.24
C LEU A 10 23.31 22.49 21.34
N ASP A 11 23.97 22.27 22.47
CA ASP A 11 24.79 21.09 22.74
C ASP A 11 23.98 19.78 22.87
N LEU A 12 22.66 19.89 23.08
CA LEU A 12 21.77 18.73 23.17
C LEU A 12 21.36 18.20 21.80
N PHE A 13 21.33 19.07 20.78
CA PHE A 13 20.94 18.68 19.42
C PHE A 13 22.01 17.86 18.68
N ASP A 14 23.28 18.10 18.98
CA ASP A 14 24.38 17.40 18.32
C ASP A 14 24.64 15.99 18.90
N LYS A 15 24.01 15.64 20.02
CA LYS A 15 24.13 14.33 20.67
C LYS A 15 22.95 13.39 20.37
N ILE A 16 21.99 13.80 19.54
CA ILE A 16 20.81 13.01 19.22
C ILE A 16 21.13 12.04 18.07
N ASP A 17 21.20 10.76 18.38
CA ASP A 17 21.33 9.70 17.38
C ASP A 17 20.02 9.54 16.61
N LEU A 18 19.98 9.98 15.35
CA LEU A 18 18.82 9.92 14.48
C LEU A 18 18.40 8.50 14.07
N GLN A 19 19.22 7.50 14.38
CA GLN A 19 18.89 6.09 14.16
C GLN A 19 18.19 5.46 15.39
N ASN A 20 18.18 6.16 16.53
CA ASN A 20 17.50 5.68 17.73
C ASN A 20 16.05 6.24 17.81
N PRO A 21 15.01 5.38 17.81
CA PRO A 21 13.62 5.82 17.91
C PRO A 21 13.29 6.69 19.13
N LYS A 22 14.05 6.54 20.24
CA LYS A 22 13.87 7.34 21.45
C LYS A 22 14.32 8.78 21.25
N ASP A 23 15.39 8.99 20.52
CA ASP A 23 15.96 10.32 20.27
C ASP A 23 15.11 11.08 19.22
N LEU A 24 14.50 10.37 18.28
CA LEU A 24 13.54 10.95 17.33
C LEU A 24 12.29 11.52 18.05
N PHE A 25 11.84 10.85 19.09
CA PHE A 25 10.71 11.29 19.92
C PHE A 25 11.07 12.55 20.75
N LEU A 26 12.28 12.61 21.27
CA LEU A 26 12.80 13.78 21.99
C LEU A 26 12.91 15.01 21.06
N LYS A 27 13.40 14.83 19.84
CA LYS A 27 13.51 15.90 18.84
C LYS A 27 12.15 16.47 18.42
N LYS A 28 11.14 15.60 18.26
CA LYS A 28 9.73 16.03 18.03
C LYS A 28 9.17 16.82 19.22
N LYS A 29 9.48 16.40 20.45
CA LYS A 29 9.02 17.06 21.69
C LYS A 29 9.65 18.44 21.88
N LEU A 30 10.94 18.57 21.60
CA LEU A 30 11.68 19.84 21.66
C LEU A 30 11.22 20.83 20.56
N LYS A 31 10.90 20.34 19.35
CA LYS A 31 10.39 21.16 18.26
C LYS A 31 8.97 21.70 18.56
N ASN A 32 8.12 20.90 19.20
CA ASN A 32 6.80 21.33 19.62
C ASN A 32 6.81 22.30 20.82
N GLN A 33 7.82 22.20 21.69
CA GLN A 33 7.97 23.18 22.79
C GLN A 33 8.39 24.57 22.30
N ASN A 34 9.16 24.63 21.20
CA ASN A 34 9.58 25.92 20.61
C ASN A 34 8.48 26.58 19.76
N SER A 35 7.53 25.82 19.22
CA SER A 35 6.35 26.37 18.52
C SER A 35 5.26 26.88 19.46
N ASN A 36 5.20 26.39 20.69
CA ASN A 36 4.16 26.76 21.68
C ASN A 36 4.57 27.87 22.67
N LYS A 37 5.77 28.46 22.55
CA LYS A 37 6.17 29.60 23.41
C LYS A 37 5.42 30.91 23.14
N ARG A 38 4.36 30.89 22.32
CA ARG A 38 3.53 32.07 22.10
C ARG A 38 2.18 32.11 22.83
N ASN A 39 1.72 31.02 23.49
CA ASN A 39 0.53 31.09 24.36
C ASN A 39 0.50 29.95 25.39
N ASN A 40 0.44 30.36 26.67
CA ASN A 40 0.00 29.66 27.86
C ASN A 40 0.70 28.38 28.35
N SER A 41 1.21 28.54 29.59
CA SER A 41 1.79 27.55 30.48
C SER A 41 0.86 26.37 30.82
N PHE A 42 1.14 25.17 30.33
CA PHE A 42 0.69 23.91 30.94
C PHE A 42 1.88 23.25 31.65
N ARG A 43 1.83 23.20 32.99
CA ARG A 43 2.74 22.41 33.82
C ARG A 43 2.07 21.06 34.09
N TYR A 44 2.71 19.96 33.66
CA TYR A 44 2.29 18.62 34.06
C TYR A 44 2.66 18.39 35.54
N SER A 45 1.74 17.80 36.30
CA SER A 45 1.95 17.47 37.70
C SER A 45 2.91 16.28 37.85
N ASN A 46 3.62 16.21 38.98
CA ASN A 46 4.50 15.09 39.30
C ASN A 46 3.78 13.72 39.32
N GLN A 47 2.46 13.70 39.47
CA GLN A 47 1.66 12.48 39.39
C GLN A 47 1.52 11.92 37.96
N GLU A 48 1.46 12.78 36.97
CA GLU A 48 1.40 12.36 35.57
C GLU A 48 2.74 11.80 35.07
N ILE A 49 3.85 12.39 35.53
CA ILE A 49 5.21 11.91 35.24
C ILE A 49 5.45 10.52 35.86
N ASN A 50 4.97 10.28 37.07
CA ASN A 50 5.07 8.96 37.71
C ASN A 50 4.18 7.88 37.07
N LYS A 51 3.00 8.25 36.54
CA LYS A 51 2.17 7.34 35.75
C LYS A 51 2.88 6.84 34.48
N PHE A 52 3.58 7.73 33.79
CA PHE A 52 4.37 7.35 32.59
C PHE A 52 5.55 6.44 32.94
N LYS A 53 6.26 6.68 34.04
CA LYS A 53 7.35 5.81 34.49
C LYS A 53 6.90 4.40 34.87
N ASN A 54 5.72 4.27 35.46
CA ASN A 54 5.15 2.97 35.81
C ASN A 54 4.65 2.19 34.57
N LEU A 55 4.17 2.88 33.53
CA LEU A 55 3.81 2.27 32.24
C LEU A 55 5.08 1.73 31.52
N GLU A 56 6.18 2.45 31.57
CA GLU A 56 7.45 2.06 30.97
C GLU A 56 8.06 0.81 31.63
N ASN A 57 7.98 0.73 32.97
CA ASN A 57 8.46 -0.42 33.74
C ASN A 57 7.61 -1.68 33.50
N ASN A 58 6.30 -1.55 33.33
CA ASN A 58 5.40 -2.67 33.01
C ASN A 58 5.59 -3.19 31.57
N LEU A 59 5.93 -2.30 30.62
CA LEU A 59 6.27 -2.68 29.24
C LEU A 59 7.60 -3.45 29.15
N ASN A 60 8.58 -3.11 29.97
CA ASN A 60 9.88 -3.77 29.99
C ASN A 60 9.86 -5.14 30.70
N GLN A 61 9.00 -5.35 31.71
CA GLN A 61 8.85 -6.67 32.35
C GLN A 61 8.09 -7.68 31.48
N ASN A 62 7.18 -7.22 30.60
CA ASN A 62 6.47 -8.08 29.68
C ASN A 62 7.26 -8.49 28.43
N LYS A 63 8.39 -7.85 28.14
CA LYS A 63 9.29 -8.22 27.03
C LYS A 63 10.20 -9.43 27.31
N LEU A 64 10.35 -9.85 28.56
CA LEU A 64 11.27 -10.93 28.97
C LEU A 64 10.64 -12.33 29.06
N LYS A 65 9.35 -12.47 28.78
CA LYS A 65 8.69 -13.81 28.77
C LYS A 65 7.73 -13.91 27.60
N LYS A 66 8.18 -14.38 26.45
CA LYS A 66 7.46 -15.27 25.54
C LYS A 66 8.24 -15.53 24.26
N ASN A 67 8.65 -16.78 24.09
CA ASN A 67 9.00 -17.36 22.79
C ASN A 67 7.73 -17.41 21.93
N SER A 68 7.67 -16.58 20.89
CA SER A 68 6.53 -16.46 19.96
C SER A 68 6.73 -17.30 18.68
N HIS A 69 7.58 -18.32 18.71
CA HIS A 69 8.04 -19.01 17.49
C HIS A 69 7.07 -19.99 16.85
N ASP A 70 6.03 -20.45 17.55
CA ASP A 70 5.19 -21.56 17.03
C ASP A 70 3.82 -21.15 16.45
N PHE A 71 3.48 -19.86 16.48
CA PHE A 71 2.11 -19.45 16.10
C PHE A 71 1.93 -19.15 14.60
N PHE A 72 3.01 -18.84 13.88
CA PHE A 72 2.92 -18.32 12.50
C PHE A 72 3.07 -19.35 11.39
N ASN A 73 3.44 -20.58 11.69
CA ASN A 73 3.70 -21.62 10.68
C ASN A 73 2.44 -22.35 10.15
N GLN A 74 1.24 -21.96 10.52
CA GLN A 74 0.00 -22.68 10.16
C GLN A 74 -1.12 -21.83 9.58
N ILE A 75 -0.86 -20.57 9.21
CA ILE A 75 -1.89 -19.68 8.63
C ILE A 75 -1.62 -19.55 7.14
N ASP A 76 -2.66 -19.86 6.35
CA ASP A 76 -2.68 -19.60 4.91
C ASP A 76 -2.55 -18.07 4.70
N ILE A 77 -1.43 -17.64 4.11
CA ILE A 77 -0.78 -16.35 4.34
C ILE A 77 -1.43 -15.19 3.55
N ASP A 78 -2.29 -15.49 2.58
CA ASP A 78 -2.70 -14.50 1.59
C ASP A 78 -3.67 -13.42 2.10
N ASP A 79 -4.40 -13.66 3.19
CA ASP A 79 -5.47 -12.72 3.62
C ASP A 79 -5.33 -12.14 5.05
N TYR A 80 -4.60 -12.80 5.93
CA TYR A 80 -4.70 -12.47 7.37
C TYR A 80 -3.61 -11.55 7.91
N SER A 81 -2.45 -11.46 7.25
CA SER A 81 -1.32 -10.65 7.74
C SER A 81 -1.55 -9.14 7.60
N SER A 82 -2.30 -8.73 6.56
CA SER A 82 -2.65 -7.33 6.34
C SER A 82 -3.71 -6.81 7.33
N PHE A 83 -4.63 -7.69 7.75
CA PHE A 83 -5.71 -7.32 8.68
C PHE A 83 -5.21 -7.18 10.13
N LYS A 84 -4.28 -8.04 10.55
CA LYS A 84 -3.74 -8.02 11.92
C LYS A 84 -2.78 -6.85 12.20
N SER A 85 -2.15 -6.30 11.18
CA SER A 85 -1.30 -5.11 11.30
C SER A 85 -2.09 -3.81 11.48
N MET A 86 -3.36 -3.79 11.07
CA MET A 86 -4.23 -2.60 11.18
C MET A 86 -4.94 -2.47 12.55
N TYR A 87 -5.07 -3.57 13.33
CA TYR A 87 -5.80 -3.57 14.60
C TYR A 87 -5.04 -4.30 15.72
N PRO A 88 -4.02 -3.67 16.35
CA PRO A 88 -3.17 -4.33 17.34
C PRO A 88 -3.79 -4.50 18.75
N HIS A 89 -4.99 -4.00 19.01
CA HIS A 89 -5.55 -3.96 20.36
C HIS A 89 -6.78 -4.88 20.52
N ASN A 90 -6.64 -5.88 21.43
CA ASN A 90 -7.66 -6.79 22.01
C ASN A 90 -7.67 -8.24 21.53
N PHE A 91 -6.52 -8.90 21.51
CA PHE A 91 -6.51 -10.37 21.54
C PHE A 91 -5.85 -10.90 22.81
N ASN A 92 -6.68 -11.36 23.75
CA ASN A 92 -6.23 -12.09 24.93
C ASN A 92 -5.89 -13.54 24.53
N SER A 93 -4.58 -13.86 24.47
CA SER A 93 -4.05 -15.10 23.87
C SER A 93 -4.15 -16.36 24.73
N ASN A 94 -4.84 -16.32 25.86
CA ASN A 94 -4.76 -17.39 26.85
C ASN A 94 -5.79 -18.53 26.72
N ASN A 95 -6.67 -18.52 25.71
CA ASN A 95 -7.70 -19.56 25.56
C ASN A 95 -7.96 -20.02 24.10
N MET A 96 -6.95 -20.08 23.26
CA MET A 96 -7.11 -20.69 21.95
C MET A 96 -6.56 -22.11 21.93
N ASN A 97 -7.44 -23.10 22.15
CA ASN A 97 -7.22 -24.44 21.64
C ASN A 97 -6.93 -24.38 20.15
N LYS A 98 -5.85 -25.06 19.70
CA LYS A 98 -5.34 -25.13 18.32
C LYS A 98 -6.38 -25.70 17.32
N LYS A 99 -7.50 -25.00 17.10
CA LYS A 99 -8.36 -25.27 15.94
C LYS A 99 -7.88 -24.40 14.78
N LYS A 100 -7.41 -25.05 13.71
CA LYS A 100 -7.13 -24.39 12.43
C LYS A 100 -8.30 -23.47 12.08
N LEU A 101 -8.07 -22.16 11.95
CA LEU A 101 -9.01 -21.26 11.31
C LEU A 101 -9.12 -21.70 9.83
N SER A 102 -10.19 -22.40 9.49
CA SER A 102 -10.48 -22.68 8.10
C SER A 102 -11.15 -21.44 7.51
N VAL A 103 -10.38 -20.62 6.82
CA VAL A 103 -10.94 -19.59 5.94
C VAL A 103 -11.53 -20.35 4.76
N LYS A 104 -12.85 -20.52 4.73
CA LYS A 104 -13.53 -21.04 3.55
C LYS A 104 -13.60 -19.92 2.52
N ARG A 105 -12.72 -19.98 1.53
CA ARG A 105 -12.84 -19.13 0.32
C ARG A 105 -14.02 -19.67 -0.50
N HIS A 106 -15.14 -18.99 -0.44
CA HIS A 106 -16.22 -19.24 -1.36
C HIS A 106 -15.93 -18.45 -2.65
N ILE A 107 -15.17 -19.07 -3.56
CA ILE A 107 -15.10 -18.62 -4.94
C ILE A 107 -16.12 -19.43 -5.71
N ASN A 108 -16.94 -18.81 -6.54
CA ASN A 108 -17.90 -19.49 -7.40
C ASN A 108 -17.18 -20.42 -8.38
N GLU A 109 -17.88 -21.40 -8.96
CA GLU A 109 -17.31 -22.37 -9.91
C GLU A 109 -16.71 -21.69 -11.15
N ASP A 110 -17.18 -20.51 -11.52
CA ASP A 110 -16.67 -19.67 -12.62
C ASP A 110 -15.46 -18.81 -12.22
N GLY A 111 -14.95 -18.95 -11.01
CA GLY A 111 -13.84 -18.16 -10.49
C GLY A 111 -14.20 -16.75 -10.00
N SER A 112 -15.48 -16.38 -10.02
CA SER A 112 -15.96 -15.10 -9.51
C SER A 112 -16.11 -15.13 -7.97
N TYR A 113 -16.11 -13.95 -7.36
CA TYR A 113 -16.39 -13.80 -5.93
C TYR A 113 -17.89 -13.71 -5.68
N PRO A 114 -18.40 -14.31 -4.58
CA PRO A 114 -19.81 -14.22 -4.23
C PRO A 114 -20.22 -12.78 -3.87
N THR A 115 -21.50 -12.47 -4.11
CA THR A 115 -22.10 -11.23 -3.63
C THR A 115 -22.60 -11.41 -2.21
N ILE A 116 -22.19 -10.54 -1.30
CA ILE A 116 -22.57 -10.55 0.12
C ILE A 116 -23.73 -9.58 0.33
N ALA A 117 -24.89 -10.10 0.73
CA ALA A 117 -26.05 -9.27 1.06
C ALA A 117 -25.86 -8.55 2.41
N PRO A 118 -26.54 -7.39 2.64
CA PRO A 118 -26.41 -6.64 3.89
C PRO A 118 -26.78 -7.43 5.14
N ASN A 119 -27.65 -8.44 5.01
CA ASN A 119 -28.12 -9.28 6.11
C ASN A 119 -27.32 -10.58 6.27
N ASP A 120 -26.39 -10.86 5.36
CA ASP A 120 -25.54 -12.04 5.49
C ASP A 120 -24.69 -11.91 6.73
N LYS A 121 -24.75 -12.92 7.59
CA LYS A 121 -23.94 -13.00 8.80
C LYS A 121 -23.11 -14.28 8.75
N PRO A 122 -21.84 -14.23 9.17
CA PRO A 122 -21.06 -15.44 9.34
C PRO A 122 -21.74 -16.37 10.33
N HIS A 123 -21.76 -17.66 10.05
CA HIS A 123 -22.35 -18.69 10.92
C HIS A 123 -21.57 -18.87 12.23
N SER A 124 -20.32 -18.42 12.24
CA SER A 124 -19.48 -18.40 13.44
C SER A 124 -18.63 -17.13 13.48
N LYS A 125 -18.13 -16.77 14.69
CA LYS A 125 -17.19 -15.65 14.85
C LYS A 125 -15.84 -15.86 14.14
N GLN A 126 -15.60 -17.05 13.59
CA GLN A 126 -14.38 -17.44 12.88
C GLN A 126 -14.55 -17.44 11.36
N GLU A 127 -15.78 -17.28 10.87
CA GLU A 127 -16.07 -17.19 9.44
C GLU A 127 -16.01 -15.73 8.98
N ILE A 128 -15.20 -15.47 7.98
CA ILE A 128 -15.17 -14.19 7.27
C ILE A 128 -15.69 -14.45 5.87
N PHE A 129 -16.76 -13.78 5.51
CA PHE A 129 -17.23 -13.81 4.13
C PHE A 129 -16.34 -12.95 3.26
N HIS A 130 -15.71 -13.58 2.26
CA HIS A 130 -14.96 -12.89 1.23
C HIS A 130 -15.84 -12.70 0.00
N GLY A 131 -16.03 -11.45 -0.40
CA GLY A 131 -16.83 -11.18 -1.58
C GLY A 131 -17.08 -9.70 -1.82
N ILE A 132 -17.95 -9.49 -2.79
CA ILE A 132 -18.44 -8.18 -3.22
C ILE A 132 -19.69 -7.85 -2.40
N TYR A 133 -19.77 -6.67 -1.81
CA TYR A 133 -20.97 -6.28 -1.08
C TYR A 133 -22.09 -5.90 -2.07
N ALA A 134 -23.31 -6.41 -1.80
CA ALA A 134 -24.49 -6.04 -2.58
C ALA A 134 -24.76 -4.52 -2.52
N GLU A 135 -24.53 -3.94 -1.31
CA GLU A 135 -24.56 -2.50 -1.09
C GLU A 135 -23.26 -2.07 -0.43
N PRO A 136 -22.64 -0.97 -0.91
CA PRO A 136 -21.43 -0.44 -0.27
C PRO A 136 -21.68 -0.08 1.19
N LYS A 137 -20.66 -0.30 2.04
CA LYS A 137 -20.68 0.14 3.43
C LYS A 137 -20.10 1.53 3.53
N PHE A 138 -20.73 2.37 4.36
CA PHE A 138 -20.27 3.71 4.69
C PHE A 138 -19.88 3.72 6.16
N LEU A 139 -18.61 3.95 6.45
CA LEU A 139 -18.04 3.86 7.78
C LEU A 139 -17.34 5.17 8.15
N PRO A 140 -17.61 5.75 9.34
CA PRO A 140 -16.90 6.94 9.75
C PRO A 140 -15.44 6.62 10.09
N GLY A 141 -14.52 7.48 9.64
CA GLY A 141 -13.09 7.43 9.95
C GLY A 141 -12.68 8.62 10.82
N GLY A 142 -13.14 8.65 12.07
CA GLY A 142 -13.08 9.86 12.90
C GLY A 142 -14.12 10.88 12.47
N ASP A 143 -13.81 12.17 12.58
CA ASP A 143 -14.73 13.28 12.30
C ASP A 143 -14.64 13.82 10.85
N LYS A 144 -13.51 13.60 10.16
CA LYS A 144 -13.19 14.19 8.84
C LYS A 144 -13.06 13.19 7.71
N TYR A 145 -13.23 11.90 7.97
CA TYR A 145 -13.07 10.87 6.95
C TYR A 145 -14.27 9.95 6.90
N LEU A 146 -14.63 9.59 5.68
CA LEU A 146 -15.63 8.58 5.39
C LEU A 146 -14.95 7.46 4.58
N LEU A 147 -15.02 6.23 5.06
CA LEU A 147 -14.62 5.05 4.31
C LEU A 147 -15.83 4.45 3.58
N ILE A 148 -15.70 4.23 2.29
CA ILE A 148 -16.68 3.51 1.47
C ILE A 148 -16.05 2.18 1.09
N GLU A 149 -16.63 1.06 1.51
CA GLU A 149 -16.19 -0.29 1.16
C GLU A 149 -17.16 -0.91 0.16
N PHE A 150 -16.62 -1.44 -0.95
CA PHE A 150 -17.38 -2.16 -1.98
C PHE A 150 -17.31 -3.67 -1.84
N GLY A 151 -16.38 -4.17 -1.04
CA GLY A 151 -16.10 -5.57 -0.76
C GLY A 151 -14.84 -5.73 0.06
N ASN A 152 -14.48 -6.98 0.36
CA ASN A 152 -13.27 -7.32 1.11
C ASN A 152 -12.32 -8.26 0.35
N VAL A 153 -12.33 -8.15 -0.98
CA VAL A 153 -11.47 -8.93 -1.88
C VAL A 153 -10.71 -8.00 -2.83
N MET A 154 -9.50 -8.40 -3.22
CA MET A 154 -8.75 -7.69 -4.25
C MET A 154 -9.33 -8.03 -5.63
N ASN A 155 -10.11 -7.10 -6.17
CA ASN A 155 -10.80 -7.25 -7.44
C ASN A 155 -10.73 -5.96 -8.24
N LEU A 156 -10.33 -6.04 -9.51
CA LEU A 156 -10.22 -4.87 -10.40
C LEU A 156 -11.56 -4.15 -10.60
N GLU A 157 -12.67 -4.89 -10.65
CA GLU A 157 -14.00 -4.26 -10.80
C GLU A 157 -14.36 -3.39 -9.60
N LEU A 158 -13.98 -3.81 -8.38
CA LEU A 158 -14.20 -2.99 -7.19
C LEU A 158 -13.33 -1.74 -7.21
N ASN A 159 -12.09 -1.89 -7.68
CA ASN A 159 -11.19 -0.74 -7.83
C ASN A 159 -11.71 0.24 -8.89
N PHE A 160 -12.21 -0.26 -10.02
CA PHE A 160 -12.84 0.57 -11.04
C PHE A 160 -14.05 1.32 -10.50
N LYS A 161 -14.88 0.67 -9.66
CA LYS A 161 -16.00 1.36 -8.98
C LYS A 161 -15.49 2.48 -8.06
N ALA A 162 -14.45 2.23 -7.28
CA ALA A 162 -13.85 3.23 -6.40
C ALA A 162 -13.32 4.43 -7.19
N GLN A 163 -12.60 4.18 -8.29
CA GLN A 163 -12.04 5.24 -9.13
C GLN A 163 -13.11 5.98 -9.93
N GLY A 164 -14.12 5.26 -10.44
CA GLY A 164 -15.25 5.87 -11.11
C GLY A 164 -16.04 6.80 -10.19
N LEU A 165 -16.32 6.36 -8.96
CA LEU A 165 -16.96 7.18 -7.95
C LEU A 165 -16.10 8.40 -7.59
N SER A 166 -14.80 8.23 -7.41
CA SER A 166 -13.86 9.34 -7.16
C SER A 166 -13.97 10.41 -8.25
N LYS A 167 -14.00 9.99 -9.52
CA LYS A 167 -14.12 10.91 -10.66
C LYS A 167 -15.46 11.64 -10.71
N LEU A 168 -16.54 10.95 -10.39
CA LEU A 168 -17.88 11.56 -10.33
C LEU A 168 -17.98 12.58 -9.19
N ILE A 169 -17.42 12.28 -8.01
CA ILE A 169 -17.36 13.23 -6.89
C ILE A 169 -16.56 14.48 -7.27
N GLU A 170 -15.40 14.31 -7.90
CA GLU A 170 -14.58 15.43 -8.40
C GLU A 170 -15.38 16.32 -9.38
N THR A 171 -16.16 15.69 -10.25
CA THR A 171 -16.99 16.40 -11.24
C THR A 171 -18.18 17.11 -10.58
N ALA A 172 -18.81 16.47 -9.59
CA ALA A 172 -19.97 17.01 -8.87
C ALA A 172 -19.62 18.21 -7.99
N LYS A 173 -18.33 18.38 -7.63
CA LYS A 173 -17.83 19.50 -6.80
C LYS A 173 -18.66 19.72 -5.53
N ILE A 174 -18.95 18.63 -4.81
CA ILE A 174 -19.71 18.69 -3.57
C ILE A 174 -18.98 19.58 -2.56
N ASN A 175 -19.68 20.58 -2.04
CA ASN A 175 -19.09 21.47 -1.03
C ASN A 175 -18.68 20.69 0.22
N GLY A 176 -17.54 21.02 0.79
CA GLY A 176 -16.99 20.35 1.98
C GLY A 176 -16.17 19.10 1.67
N ILE A 177 -16.10 18.56 0.44
CA ILE A 177 -15.18 17.50 0.10
C ILE A 177 -13.83 18.10 -0.32
N TYR A 178 -12.76 17.66 0.34
CA TYR A 178 -11.39 18.09 0.02
C TYR A 178 -10.74 17.18 -1.02
N GLU A 179 -10.82 15.86 -0.81
CA GLU A 179 -10.19 14.87 -1.68
C GLU A 179 -10.83 13.48 -1.53
N THR A 180 -10.56 12.64 -2.49
CA THR A 180 -10.92 11.22 -2.49
C THR A 180 -9.69 10.36 -2.75
N LEU A 181 -9.58 9.25 -2.03
CA LEU A 181 -8.43 8.35 -2.06
C LEU A 181 -8.92 6.93 -2.39
N PRO A 182 -9.04 6.57 -3.69
CA PRO A 182 -9.42 5.22 -4.08
C PRO A 182 -8.34 4.21 -3.71
N CYS A 183 -8.79 3.03 -3.25
CA CYS A 183 -7.96 1.90 -2.88
C CYS A 183 -8.48 0.62 -3.58
N PHE A 184 -7.96 -0.57 -3.25
CA PHE A 184 -8.29 -1.82 -3.96
C PHE A 184 -9.79 -2.12 -4.07
N ALA A 185 -10.50 -2.08 -2.94
CA ALA A 185 -11.93 -2.40 -2.89
C ALA A 185 -12.71 -1.37 -2.06
N SER A 186 -12.12 -0.21 -1.85
CA SER A 186 -12.66 0.85 -0.99
C SER A 186 -12.19 2.22 -1.46
N MET A 187 -12.73 3.25 -0.85
CA MET A 187 -12.32 4.62 -1.06
C MET A 187 -12.48 5.41 0.25
N ILE A 188 -11.52 6.28 0.55
CA ILE A 188 -11.66 7.27 1.61
C ILE A 188 -12.06 8.61 0.99
N VAL A 189 -13.03 9.27 1.62
CA VAL A 189 -13.40 10.65 1.34
C VAL A 189 -12.96 11.51 2.53
N HIS A 190 -12.14 12.51 2.27
CA HIS A 190 -11.76 13.53 3.23
C HIS A 190 -12.68 14.72 3.07
N TYR A 191 -13.39 15.10 4.14
CA TYR A 191 -14.39 16.15 4.09
C TYR A 191 -14.36 17.05 5.33
N ASN A 192 -14.99 18.23 5.23
CA ASN A 192 -15.19 19.14 6.34
C ASN A 192 -16.60 18.93 6.94
N PRO A 193 -16.72 18.46 8.19
CA PRO A 193 -18.02 18.24 8.81
C PRO A 193 -18.79 19.54 9.13
N ASP A 194 -18.12 20.70 9.11
CA ASP A 194 -18.78 22.01 9.27
C ASP A 194 -19.50 22.45 7.99
N ASP A 195 -19.07 21.96 6.81
CA ASP A 195 -19.68 22.29 5.52
C ASP A 195 -20.73 21.26 5.10
N ILE A 196 -20.52 19.98 5.41
CA ILE A 196 -21.47 18.91 5.10
C ILE A 196 -21.47 17.85 6.20
N SER A 197 -22.66 17.53 6.74
CA SER A 197 -22.78 16.48 7.76
C SER A 197 -22.47 15.09 7.18
N TYR A 198 -22.03 14.14 8.04
CA TYR A 198 -21.81 12.74 7.64
C TYR A 198 -23.07 12.15 6.96
N GLN A 199 -24.25 12.41 7.51
CA GLN A 199 -25.52 11.89 7.00
C GLN A 199 -25.85 12.44 5.61
N ASP A 200 -25.62 13.73 5.40
CA ASP A 200 -25.89 14.37 4.11
C ASP A 200 -24.85 13.96 3.07
N LEU A 201 -23.58 13.86 3.46
CA LEU A 201 -22.54 13.31 2.60
C LEU A 201 -22.89 11.89 2.12
N VAL A 202 -23.32 11.00 3.03
CA VAL A 202 -23.74 9.63 2.66
C VAL A 202 -24.94 9.64 1.72
N LYS A 203 -25.90 10.57 1.86
CA LYS A 203 -27.04 10.70 0.94
C LYS A 203 -26.57 11.10 -0.46
N GLU A 204 -25.76 12.15 -0.58
CA GLU A 204 -25.20 12.61 -1.85
C GLU A 204 -24.42 11.48 -2.56
N LEU A 205 -23.54 10.78 -1.81
CA LEU A 205 -22.75 9.68 -2.38
C LEU A 205 -23.62 8.50 -2.85
N LYS A 206 -24.73 8.21 -2.18
CA LYS A 206 -25.69 7.18 -2.61
C LYS A 206 -26.39 7.57 -3.91
N LEU A 207 -26.74 8.83 -4.11
CA LEU A 207 -27.31 9.33 -5.36
C LEU A 207 -26.32 9.16 -6.51
N ILE A 208 -25.07 9.58 -6.33
CA ILE A 208 -24.01 9.40 -7.34
C ILE A 208 -23.81 7.90 -7.67
N LEU A 209 -23.81 7.03 -6.66
CA LEU A 209 -23.69 5.59 -6.86
C LEU A 209 -24.88 4.99 -7.61
N GLN A 210 -26.08 5.52 -7.43
CA GLN A 210 -27.26 5.11 -8.20
C GLN A 210 -27.11 5.51 -9.67
N ASP A 211 -26.77 6.76 -9.94
CA ASP A 211 -26.50 7.23 -11.31
C ASP A 211 -25.39 6.42 -12.01
N MET A 212 -24.37 6.03 -11.24
CA MET A 212 -23.27 5.20 -11.73
C MET A 212 -23.71 3.77 -12.10
N LYS A 213 -24.73 3.21 -11.40
CA LYS A 213 -25.30 1.89 -11.74
C LYS A 213 -26.09 1.91 -13.03
N GLU A 214 -26.74 3.03 -13.34
CA GLU A 214 -27.56 3.22 -14.54
C GLU A 214 -26.71 3.46 -15.80
N ASN A 215 -25.47 3.95 -15.63
CA ASN A 215 -24.51 4.18 -16.72
C ASN A 215 -23.58 2.96 -16.86
N ASP A 216 -23.85 2.14 -17.88
CA ASP A 216 -23.22 0.82 -18.08
C ASP A 216 -21.71 0.81 -18.32
N ASP A 217 -21.04 1.91 -18.64
CA ASP A 217 -19.60 1.93 -18.92
C ASP A 217 -18.87 2.99 -18.08
N VAL A 218 -18.08 2.55 -17.13
CA VAL A 218 -17.14 3.43 -16.44
C VAL A 218 -15.90 3.59 -17.30
N ILE A 219 -15.68 4.80 -17.79
CA ILE A 219 -14.49 5.17 -18.57
C ILE A 219 -13.53 5.91 -17.67
N VAL A 220 -12.32 5.36 -17.48
CA VAL A 220 -11.24 5.97 -16.72
C VAL A 220 -10.18 6.49 -17.68
N THR A 221 -9.77 7.73 -17.51
CA THR A 221 -8.61 8.27 -18.22
C THR A 221 -7.34 7.68 -17.61
N SER A 222 -6.54 6.97 -18.40
CA SER A 222 -5.40 6.18 -17.95
C SER A 222 -4.15 6.51 -18.78
N ARG A 223 -3.07 6.83 -18.09
CA ARG A 223 -1.72 6.97 -18.70
C ARG A 223 -1.03 5.61 -18.64
N LEU A 224 -0.21 5.29 -19.63
CA LEU A 224 0.64 4.10 -19.63
C LEU A 224 2.10 4.52 -19.61
N PHE A 225 2.83 4.05 -18.61
CA PHE A 225 4.26 4.24 -18.48
C PHE A 225 5.02 2.94 -18.74
N HIS A 226 6.07 3.00 -19.56
CA HIS A 226 7.00 1.91 -19.74
C HIS A 226 8.20 2.08 -18.79
N PHE A 227 8.44 1.09 -17.96
CA PHE A 227 9.52 1.10 -16.97
C PHE A 227 10.59 0.07 -17.33
N PRO A 228 11.77 0.52 -17.81
CA PRO A 228 12.91 -0.36 -17.97
C PRO A 228 13.28 -0.95 -16.61
N THR A 229 13.40 -2.25 -16.55
CA THR A 229 13.60 -2.99 -15.30
C THR A 229 14.65 -4.08 -15.51
N VAL A 230 15.75 -3.97 -14.78
CA VAL A 230 16.70 -5.09 -14.67
C VAL A 230 16.16 -6.06 -13.63
N TYR A 231 15.94 -7.31 -14.07
CA TYR A 231 15.49 -8.38 -13.19
C TYR A 231 16.68 -9.12 -12.60
N LEU A 232 16.49 -9.76 -11.44
CA LEU A 232 17.49 -10.57 -10.74
C LEU A 232 18.80 -9.79 -10.48
N ASP A 233 18.64 -8.54 -10.15
CA ASP A 233 19.72 -7.58 -10.04
C ASP A 233 20.55 -7.72 -8.75
N LYS A 234 21.79 -7.21 -8.82
CA LYS A 234 22.76 -7.29 -7.71
C LYS A 234 22.29 -6.53 -6.45
N TRP A 235 21.55 -5.42 -6.59
CA TRP A 235 21.15 -4.58 -5.45
C TRP A 235 20.00 -5.18 -4.65
N THR A 236 19.00 -5.77 -5.34
CA THR A 236 17.94 -6.52 -4.65
C THR A 236 18.49 -7.77 -4.01
N LYS A 237 19.42 -8.47 -4.69
CA LYS A 237 20.13 -9.62 -4.13
C LYS A 237 20.87 -9.27 -2.84
N GLU A 238 21.63 -8.18 -2.82
CA GLU A 238 22.30 -7.68 -1.62
C GLU A 238 21.33 -7.45 -0.46
N ALA A 239 20.19 -6.80 -0.72
CA ALA A 239 19.19 -6.54 0.32
C ALA A 239 18.56 -7.83 0.87
N ILE A 240 18.35 -8.84 0.03
CA ILE A 240 17.86 -10.18 0.43
C ILE A 240 18.89 -10.91 1.28
N GLU A 241 20.16 -10.87 0.88
CA GLU A 241 21.27 -11.50 1.59
C GLU A 241 21.52 -10.84 2.94
N ASP A 242 21.47 -9.51 3.02
CA ASP A 242 21.57 -8.75 4.27
C ASP A 242 20.46 -9.15 5.25
N TYR A 243 19.21 -9.22 4.77
CA TYR A 243 18.09 -9.70 5.56
C TYR A 243 18.28 -11.14 6.03
N SER A 244 18.68 -12.03 5.13
CA SER A 244 18.84 -13.46 5.38
C SER A 244 19.90 -13.71 6.46
N THR A 245 20.95 -12.91 6.46
CA THR A 245 22.06 -13.00 7.40
C THR A 245 21.75 -12.38 8.76
N LYS A 246 21.09 -11.20 8.78
CA LYS A 246 20.95 -10.39 10.00
C LYS A 246 19.62 -10.58 10.73
N ILE A 247 18.57 -10.98 10.02
CA ILE A 247 17.20 -10.97 10.56
C ILE A 247 16.60 -12.37 10.57
N LYS A 248 16.47 -13.01 9.40
CA LYS A 248 15.84 -14.32 9.28
C LYS A 248 16.30 -15.00 8.00
N ALA A 249 16.95 -16.17 8.15
CA ALA A 249 17.33 -16.99 7.00
C ALA A 249 16.10 -17.36 6.15
N LYS A 250 16.24 -17.19 4.85
CA LYS A 250 15.21 -17.52 3.88
C LYS A 250 15.80 -17.81 2.49
N GLN A 251 15.03 -18.48 1.66
CA GLN A 251 15.28 -18.65 0.24
C GLN A 251 15.28 -17.27 -0.47
N PRO A 252 16.07 -17.08 -1.54
CA PRO A 252 16.01 -15.87 -2.36
C PRO A 252 14.59 -15.63 -2.92
N ASP A 253 14.23 -14.35 -3.07
CA ASP A 253 12.86 -13.97 -3.41
C ASP A 253 12.36 -14.47 -4.77
N PRO A 254 13.16 -14.40 -5.86
CA PRO A 254 12.72 -14.91 -7.17
C PRO A 254 12.40 -16.40 -7.15
N GLU A 255 13.27 -17.22 -6.54
CA GLU A 255 13.10 -18.67 -6.42
C GLU A 255 11.88 -19.01 -5.56
N PHE A 256 11.67 -18.24 -4.48
CA PHE A 256 10.49 -18.39 -3.63
C PHE A 256 9.18 -18.08 -4.37
N ILE A 257 9.16 -17.05 -5.22
CA ILE A 257 8.01 -16.73 -6.06
C ILE A 257 7.75 -17.84 -7.08
N VAL A 258 8.79 -18.36 -7.69
CA VAL A 258 8.72 -19.48 -8.65
C VAL A 258 8.05 -20.70 -8.03
N GLU A 259 8.52 -21.10 -6.84
CA GLU A 259 7.98 -22.24 -6.10
C GLU A 259 6.50 -22.04 -5.73
N LEU A 260 6.16 -20.87 -5.15
CA LEU A 260 4.79 -20.58 -4.71
C LEU A 260 3.76 -20.56 -5.84
N ASN A 261 4.18 -20.15 -7.05
CA ASN A 261 3.29 -20.00 -8.19
C ASN A 261 3.38 -21.16 -9.18
N ASN A 262 4.12 -22.23 -8.85
CA ASN A 262 4.33 -23.40 -9.70
C ASN A 262 4.84 -23.03 -11.10
N LEU A 263 5.83 -22.14 -11.14
CA LEU A 263 6.52 -21.75 -12.38
C LEU A 263 7.71 -22.68 -12.64
N ASP A 264 8.15 -22.77 -13.89
CA ASP A 264 9.23 -23.69 -14.29
C ASP A 264 10.61 -23.23 -13.76
N ASN A 265 10.84 -21.92 -13.81
CA ASN A 265 12.13 -21.30 -13.44
C ASN A 265 11.97 -19.76 -13.31
N VAL A 266 13.04 -19.08 -12.95
CA VAL A 266 13.04 -17.61 -12.80
C VAL A 266 12.84 -16.86 -14.11
N GLU A 267 13.28 -17.41 -15.25
CA GLU A 267 13.03 -16.84 -16.58
C GLU A 267 11.54 -16.89 -16.92
N HIS A 268 10.85 -17.98 -16.55
CA HIS A 268 9.39 -18.07 -16.67
C HIS A 268 8.71 -17.01 -15.79
N PHE A 269 9.16 -16.83 -14.56
CA PHE A 269 8.68 -15.76 -13.69
C PHE A 269 8.84 -14.39 -14.35
N VAL A 270 10.01 -14.06 -14.91
CA VAL A 270 10.26 -12.79 -15.59
C VAL A 270 9.31 -12.59 -16.77
N ARG A 271 9.10 -13.61 -17.60
CA ARG A 271 8.13 -13.54 -18.73
C ARG A 271 6.71 -13.29 -18.26
N VAL A 272 6.26 -13.99 -17.21
CA VAL A 272 4.92 -13.81 -16.65
C VAL A 272 4.76 -12.41 -16.07
N HIS A 273 5.71 -11.96 -15.25
CA HIS A 273 5.63 -10.65 -14.61
C HIS A 273 5.71 -9.51 -15.66
N SER A 274 6.60 -9.58 -16.62
CA SER A 274 6.70 -8.56 -17.68
C SER A 274 5.65 -8.72 -18.80
N GLY A 275 4.86 -9.79 -18.79
CA GLY A 275 3.91 -10.14 -19.86
C GLY A 275 2.65 -9.27 -19.90
N THR A 276 2.34 -8.53 -18.86
CA THR A 276 1.11 -7.73 -18.72
C THR A 276 1.38 -6.28 -18.39
N GLU A 277 0.35 -5.44 -18.53
CA GLU A 277 0.27 -4.13 -17.91
C GLU A 277 -0.27 -4.25 -16.50
N TYR A 278 0.17 -3.36 -15.62
CA TYR A 278 -0.25 -3.28 -14.22
C TYR A 278 -1.06 -2.03 -13.99
N TRP A 279 -2.27 -2.19 -13.47
CA TRP A 279 -3.17 -1.11 -13.10
C TRP A 279 -2.80 -0.54 -11.72
N VAL A 280 -2.57 0.76 -11.63
CA VAL A 280 -2.34 1.45 -10.35
C VAL A 280 -3.67 1.56 -9.61
N ALA A 281 -3.86 0.71 -8.62
CA ALA A 281 -5.08 0.63 -7.83
C ALA A 281 -5.14 1.72 -6.74
N SER A 282 -4.00 2.03 -6.14
CA SER A 282 -3.86 3.06 -5.10
C SER A 282 -2.42 3.49 -4.94
N LEU A 283 -2.21 4.59 -4.22
CA LEU A 283 -0.91 5.02 -3.72
C LEU A 283 -0.90 4.89 -2.20
N GLY A 284 0.24 4.53 -1.61
CA GLY A 284 0.34 4.43 -0.16
C GLY A 284 1.72 4.00 0.33
N PHE A 285 1.88 3.80 1.63
CA PHE A 285 3.11 3.44 2.30
C PHE A 285 4.18 4.54 2.27
N TRP A 286 4.45 5.12 1.11
CA TRP A 286 5.38 6.23 0.89
C TRP A 286 4.85 7.12 -0.25
N PRO A 287 5.14 8.44 -0.27
CA PRO A 287 4.75 9.31 -1.37
C PRO A 287 5.17 8.73 -2.73
N GLY A 288 4.21 8.57 -3.64
CA GLY A 288 4.42 8.07 -4.99
C GLY A 288 4.55 6.55 -5.14
N LEU A 289 4.54 5.75 -4.05
CA LEU A 289 4.61 4.30 -4.16
C LEU A 289 3.28 3.75 -4.70
N PRO A 290 3.28 3.11 -5.90
CA PRO A 290 2.08 2.53 -6.46
C PRO A 290 1.83 1.12 -5.93
N PHE A 291 0.59 0.83 -5.55
CA PHE A 291 0.08 -0.52 -5.40
C PHE A 291 -0.67 -0.91 -6.67
N THR A 292 -0.20 -1.96 -7.33
CA THR A 292 -0.71 -2.30 -8.66
C THR A 292 -1.29 -3.71 -8.72
N MET A 293 -2.17 -3.93 -9.69
CA MET A 293 -2.73 -5.25 -10.02
C MET A 293 -2.48 -5.57 -11.51
N PRO A 294 -2.09 -6.81 -11.86
CA PRO A 294 -1.95 -7.20 -13.25
C PRO A 294 -3.30 -7.16 -13.96
N LEU A 295 -3.35 -6.58 -15.16
CA LEU A 295 -4.56 -6.56 -15.98
C LEU A 295 -4.87 -7.92 -16.61
N ASP A 296 -3.85 -8.69 -16.97
CA ASP A 296 -4.04 -10.06 -17.44
C ASP A 296 -4.06 -11.02 -16.25
N PRO A 297 -5.21 -11.66 -15.94
CA PRO A 297 -5.30 -12.59 -14.82
C PRO A 297 -4.40 -13.82 -14.95
N ARG A 298 -3.94 -14.16 -16.16
CA ARG A 298 -2.97 -15.25 -16.39
C ARG A 298 -1.58 -14.91 -15.87
N CYS A 299 -1.28 -13.61 -15.72
CA CYS A 299 -0.05 -13.09 -15.12
C CYS A 299 -0.16 -12.83 -13.62
N LYS A 300 -1.28 -13.22 -12.99
CA LYS A 300 -1.46 -13.04 -11.54
C LYS A 300 -0.53 -13.97 -10.78
N LEU A 301 0.40 -13.37 -10.06
CA LEU A 301 1.32 -14.03 -9.13
C LEU A 301 0.96 -13.65 -7.70
N THR A 302 1.32 -14.50 -6.74
CA THR A 302 1.12 -14.24 -5.32
C THR A 302 2.38 -14.57 -4.53
N ALA A 303 2.69 -13.74 -3.53
CA ALA A 303 3.76 -14.02 -2.58
C ALA A 303 3.48 -13.35 -1.23
N PRO A 304 3.72 -14.02 -0.10
CA PRO A 304 3.54 -13.40 1.21
C PRO A 304 4.58 -12.31 1.44
N LYS A 305 4.22 -11.33 2.28
CA LYS A 305 5.17 -10.33 2.73
C LYS A 305 6.20 -10.93 3.70
N TYR A 306 7.38 -10.32 3.79
CA TYR A 306 8.35 -10.61 4.83
C TYR A 306 7.74 -10.34 6.23
N ASN A 307 8.05 -11.22 7.18
CA ASN A 307 7.73 -11.02 8.57
C ASN A 307 8.89 -11.53 9.46
N PRO A 308 9.63 -10.62 10.10
CA PRO A 308 9.55 -9.14 10.03
C PRO A 308 9.98 -8.59 8.67
N PRO A 309 9.68 -7.31 8.35
CA PRO A 309 10.13 -6.68 7.11
C PRO A 309 11.65 -6.45 7.09
N ARG A 310 12.22 -6.25 5.88
CA ARG A 310 13.60 -5.76 5.74
C ARG A 310 13.74 -4.36 6.32
N THR A 311 14.91 -4.06 6.87
CA THR A 311 15.25 -2.73 7.37
C THR A 311 15.51 -1.73 6.24
N TRP A 312 15.90 -2.22 5.07
CA TRP A 312 16.08 -1.40 3.87
C TRP A 312 15.78 -2.19 2.59
N THR A 313 15.38 -1.47 1.57
CA THR A 313 15.14 -1.93 0.20
C THR A 313 15.74 -0.89 -0.72
N PRO A 314 16.46 -1.24 -1.79
CA PRO A 314 17.06 -0.24 -2.67
C PRO A 314 15.98 0.62 -3.36
N ARG A 315 16.32 1.89 -3.63
CA ARG A 315 15.49 2.78 -4.45
C ARG A 315 15.26 2.15 -5.83
N GLY A 316 14.06 2.25 -6.35
CA GLY A 316 13.67 1.69 -7.64
C GLY A 316 13.42 0.18 -7.60
N ALA A 317 13.56 -0.49 -6.44
CA ALA A 317 13.27 -1.92 -6.34
C ALA A 317 11.83 -2.21 -6.76
N VAL A 318 11.66 -3.21 -7.61
CA VAL A 318 10.38 -3.78 -7.99
C VAL A 318 10.15 -5.03 -7.15
N GLY A 319 8.99 -5.10 -6.52
CA GLY A 319 8.66 -6.22 -5.64
C GLY A 319 7.18 -6.47 -5.55
N MET A 320 6.81 -7.62 -4.99
CA MET A 320 5.42 -8.01 -4.79
C MET A 320 5.12 -8.47 -3.36
N GLY A 321 3.87 -8.25 -2.95
CA GLY A 321 3.33 -8.71 -1.68
C GLY A 321 1.83 -8.94 -1.79
N GLY A 322 1.35 -10.13 -1.40
CA GLY A 322 0.04 -10.60 -1.83
C GLY A 322 0.04 -10.77 -3.33
N SER A 323 -0.95 -10.21 -4.01
CA SER A 323 -1.02 -10.16 -5.48
C SER A 323 -0.73 -8.77 -6.05
N SER A 324 -0.12 -7.90 -5.26
CA SER A 324 0.21 -6.53 -5.68
C SER A 324 1.69 -6.38 -5.97
N THR A 325 2.02 -5.75 -7.10
CA THR A 325 3.38 -5.30 -7.44
C THR A 325 3.52 -3.82 -7.07
N ALA A 326 4.71 -3.43 -6.60
CA ALA A 326 5.05 -2.05 -6.26
C ALA A 326 6.47 -1.70 -6.72
N ILE A 327 6.74 -0.41 -6.87
CA ILE A 327 8.09 0.15 -7.05
C ILE A 327 8.42 0.97 -5.80
N TYR A 328 9.57 0.73 -5.20
CA TYR A 328 10.03 1.51 -4.05
C TYR A 328 10.60 2.85 -4.52
N PRO A 329 10.01 3.99 -4.16
CA PRO A 329 10.43 5.30 -4.67
C PRO A 329 11.76 5.77 -4.10
N ASP A 330 12.16 5.26 -2.95
CA ASP A 330 13.40 5.59 -2.27
C ASP A 330 13.94 4.38 -1.51
N ARG A 331 15.11 4.52 -0.83
CA ARG A 331 15.64 3.51 0.07
C ARG A 331 14.80 3.44 1.34
N LEU A 332 13.97 2.40 1.45
CA LEU A 332 12.94 2.27 2.49
C LEU A 332 12.95 0.89 3.13
N PRO A 333 12.52 0.75 4.39
CA PRO A 333 12.18 -0.58 4.90
C PRO A 333 11.04 -1.18 4.08
N GLY A 334 10.99 -2.52 3.95
CA GLY A 334 9.94 -3.13 3.14
C GLY A 334 9.78 -4.62 3.35
N GLY A 335 8.55 -5.10 3.18
CA GLY A 335 8.19 -6.50 3.33
C GLY A 335 7.86 -7.23 2.03
N TYR A 336 7.87 -6.56 0.87
CA TYR A 336 7.61 -7.22 -0.41
C TYR A 336 8.77 -8.11 -0.83
N GLN A 337 8.50 -9.21 -1.51
CA GLN A 337 9.51 -10.00 -2.21
C GLN A 337 10.03 -9.15 -3.37
N ILE A 338 11.34 -8.93 -3.45
CA ILE A 338 11.97 -8.06 -4.44
C ILE A 338 12.73 -8.86 -5.48
N PHE A 339 12.68 -8.45 -6.74
CA PHE A 339 13.19 -9.26 -7.84
C PHE A 339 13.72 -8.47 -9.03
N GLY A 340 13.70 -7.17 -8.96
CA GLY A 340 14.19 -6.30 -10.01
C GLY A 340 14.31 -4.85 -9.54
N ARG A 341 14.94 -4.02 -10.38
CA ARG A 341 15.14 -2.60 -10.11
C ARG A 341 14.96 -1.79 -11.39
N THR A 342 14.30 -0.63 -11.27
CA THR A 342 14.24 0.40 -12.30
C THR A 342 15.10 1.60 -11.91
N PRO A 343 15.85 2.22 -12.84
CA PRO A 343 16.57 3.46 -12.55
C PRO A 343 15.68 4.70 -12.58
N VAL A 344 14.45 4.57 -13.11
CA VAL A 344 13.55 5.70 -13.38
C VAL A 344 12.85 6.15 -12.10
N PRO A 345 12.94 7.44 -11.71
CA PRO A 345 12.27 7.98 -10.53
C PRO A 345 10.74 7.95 -10.68
N ILE A 346 10.05 7.59 -9.59
CA ILE A 346 8.59 7.66 -9.48
C ILE A 346 8.13 8.70 -8.43
N TRP A 347 9.08 9.28 -7.74
CA TRP A 347 8.92 10.33 -6.75
C TRP A 347 10.10 11.30 -6.86
N ASP A 348 9.80 12.57 -7.04
CA ASP A 348 10.80 13.62 -7.18
C ASP A 348 10.36 14.90 -6.45
N PRO A 349 10.78 15.08 -5.20
CA PRO A 349 10.42 16.26 -4.41
C PRO A 349 10.99 17.57 -4.99
N GLU A 350 12.05 17.51 -5.80
CA GLU A 350 12.68 18.64 -6.45
C GLU A 350 12.04 19.00 -7.79
N LYS A 351 11.17 18.13 -8.32
CA LYS A 351 10.47 18.31 -9.61
C LYS A 351 11.41 18.57 -10.78
N ARG A 352 12.52 17.82 -10.86
CA ARG A 352 13.57 17.99 -11.87
C ARG A 352 13.14 17.64 -13.30
N PHE A 353 12.06 16.85 -13.43
CA PHE A 353 11.53 16.42 -14.73
C PHE A 353 10.12 16.96 -14.94
N ASP A 354 9.79 17.28 -16.20
CA ASP A 354 8.49 17.87 -16.59
C ASP A 354 7.28 17.05 -16.11
N VAL A 355 7.39 15.74 -16.04
CA VAL A 355 6.30 14.85 -15.57
C VAL A 355 5.92 15.09 -14.11
N PHE A 356 6.78 15.73 -13.32
CA PHE A 356 6.54 16.08 -11.92
C PHE A 356 6.11 17.53 -11.69
N LYS A 357 5.96 18.35 -12.75
CA LYS A 357 5.62 19.78 -12.59
C LYS A 357 4.42 20.03 -11.68
N ASP A 358 3.38 19.22 -11.79
CA ASP A 358 2.13 19.37 -11.04
C ASP A 358 2.11 18.58 -9.71
N SER A 359 2.95 17.55 -9.57
CA SER A 359 3.00 16.69 -8.39
C SER A 359 4.39 16.12 -8.20
N ILE A 360 4.83 15.97 -6.94
CA ILE A 360 6.06 15.26 -6.60
C ILE A 360 5.96 13.73 -6.79
N CYS A 361 4.75 13.21 -7.02
CA CYS A 361 4.45 11.81 -7.27
C CYS A 361 4.11 11.62 -8.75
N LEU A 362 4.73 10.64 -9.41
CA LEU A 362 4.51 10.34 -10.82
C LEU A 362 3.12 9.79 -11.08
N PHE A 363 2.76 8.77 -10.30
CA PHE A 363 1.54 8.02 -10.52
C PHE A 363 0.32 8.62 -9.85
N ARG A 364 -0.84 8.32 -10.43
CA ARG A 364 -2.18 8.49 -9.85
C ARG A 364 -2.94 7.16 -9.98
N PRO A 365 -3.93 6.89 -9.11
CA PRO A 365 -4.84 5.76 -9.32
C PRO A 365 -5.43 5.81 -10.74
N GLY A 366 -5.46 4.67 -11.41
CA GLY A 366 -5.91 4.59 -12.80
C GLY A 366 -4.80 4.61 -13.86
N ASP A 367 -3.57 4.96 -13.50
CA ASP A 367 -2.43 4.80 -14.39
C ASP A 367 -2.09 3.32 -14.62
N ARG A 368 -1.33 3.04 -15.66
CA ARG A 368 -0.83 1.72 -16.00
C ARG A 368 0.69 1.72 -16.07
N ILE A 369 1.27 0.60 -15.67
CA ILE A 369 2.72 0.37 -15.73
C ILE A 369 2.98 -0.87 -16.57
N LYS A 370 3.90 -0.78 -17.53
CA LYS A 370 4.49 -1.90 -18.24
C LYS A 370 5.95 -2.03 -17.84
N PHE A 371 6.29 -3.13 -17.18
CA PHE A 371 7.69 -3.44 -16.88
C PHE A 371 8.34 -4.04 -18.12
N THR A 372 9.42 -3.42 -18.57
CA THR A 372 10.17 -3.86 -19.76
C THR A 372 11.54 -4.37 -19.32
N PRO A 373 11.84 -5.66 -19.46
CA PRO A 373 13.18 -6.18 -19.14
C PRO A 373 14.26 -5.41 -19.90
N CYS A 374 15.32 -5.02 -19.21
CA CYS A 374 16.50 -4.36 -19.81
C CYS A 374 17.79 -5.00 -19.30
N SER A 375 18.88 -4.80 -20.03
CA SER A 375 20.22 -5.24 -19.64
C SER A 375 20.83 -4.32 -18.56
N TYR A 376 21.96 -4.74 -17.97
CA TYR A 376 22.70 -3.88 -17.03
C TYR A 376 23.25 -2.63 -17.72
N GLU A 377 23.73 -2.75 -18.94
CA GLU A 377 24.26 -1.64 -19.73
C GLU A 377 23.17 -0.61 -20.04
N GLU A 378 21.98 -1.07 -20.42
CA GLU A 378 20.82 -0.21 -20.63
C GLU A 378 20.39 0.48 -19.33
N PHE A 379 20.38 -0.26 -18.22
CA PHE A 379 20.07 0.30 -16.91
C PHE A 379 21.04 1.42 -16.53
N GLU A 380 22.38 1.19 -16.63
CA GLU A 380 23.41 2.17 -16.29
C GLU A 380 23.35 3.40 -17.21
N MET A 381 23.08 3.19 -18.51
CA MET A 381 22.88 4.29 -19.45
C MET A 381 21.66 5.15 -19.07
N ILE A 382 20.55 4.53 -18.65
CA ILE A 382 19.36 5.25 -18.23
C ILE A 382 19.61 5.94 -16.89
N GLU A 383 20.27 5.27 -15.92
CA GLU A 383 20.61 5.85 -14.62
C GLU A 383 21.43 7.13 -14.80
N LYS A 384 22.42 7.13 -15.71
CA LYS A 384 23.19 8.32 -16.07
C LYS A 384 22.31 9.45 -16.64
N LYS A 385 21.35 9.12 -17.53
CA LYS A 385 20.41 10.11 -18.06
C LYS A 385 19.47 10.67 -16.98
N VAL A 386 19.17 9.89 -15.97
CA VAL A 386 18.39 10.35 -14.80
C VAL A 386 19.23 11.31 -13.94
N GLU A 387 20.51 10.99 -13.73
CA GLU A 387 21.44 11.83 -12.97
C GLU A 387 21.69 13.18 -13.65
N ASP A 388 21.90 13.20 -14.95
CA ASP A 388 22.12 14.43 -15.75
C ASP A 388 20.81 15.12 -16.16
N GLN A 389 19.64 14.62 -15.72
CA GLN A 389 18.30 15.15 -15.98
C GLN A 389 17.89 15.15 -17.46
N SER A 390 18.57 14.39 -18.30
CA SER A 390 18.25 14.25 -19.73
C SER A 390 17.28 13.13 -20.05
N TYR A 391 16.89 12.32 -19.03
CA TYR A 391 15.95 11.23 -19.22
C TYR A 391 14.57 11.73 -19.64
N LYS A 392 14.02 11.11 -20.66
CA LYS A 392 12.64 11.35 -21.10
C LYS A 392 11.79 10.13 -20.78
N TYR A 393 10.70 10.37 -20.04
CA TYR A 393 9.79 9.29 -19.67
C TYR A 393 9.09 8.71 -20.89
N ASP A 394 9.12 7.39 -21.02
CA ASP A 394 8.34 6.68 -22.02
C ASP A 394 6.89 6.58 -21.53
N LEU A 395 6.12 7.57 -21.92
CA LEU A 395 4.74 7.80 -21.52
C LEU A 395 3.86 7.80 -22.75
N ILE A 396 2.91 6.86 -22.81
CA ILE A 396 1.78 6.94 -23.72
C ILE A 396 0.70 7.73 -23.01
N GLU A 397 0.45 8.93 -23.52
CA GLU A 397 -0.52 9.84 -22.97
C GLU A 397 -1.95 9.28 -23.00
N GLU A 398 -2.82 9.94 -22.30
CA GLU A 398 -4.16 9.58 -21.88
C GLU A 398 -4.96 8.72 -22.87
N HIS A 399 -5.22 7.48 -22.50
CA HIS A 399 -6.18 6.61 -23.14
C HIS A 399 -7.45 6.49 -22.30
N LYS A 400 -8.60 6.50 -22.96
CA LYS A 400 -9.87 6.14 -22.33
C LYS A 400 -9.91 4.63 -22.12
N PHE A 401 -9.72 4.19 -20.89
CA PHE A 401 -9.85 2.80 -20.49
C PHE A 401 -11.33 2.50 -20.19
N SER A 402 -11.96 1.68 -21.03
CA SER A 402 -13.35 1.24 -20.87
C SER A 402 -13.38 -0.08 -20.10
N ILE A 403 -14.13 -0.12 -19.00
CA ILE A 403 -14.29 -1.32 -18.19
C ILE A 403 -15.07 -2.39 -18.94
N ASN A 404 -16.06 -2.01 -19.74
CA ASN A 404 -16.83 -2.98 -20.54
C ASN A 404 -15.98 -3.62 -21.63
N LYS A 405 -15.10 -2.88 -22.30
CA LYS A 405 -14.14 -3.45 -23.25
C LYS A 405 -13.17 -4.41 -22.55
N TYR A 406 -12.69 -4.06 -21.36
CA TYR A 406 -11.84 -4.93 -20.56
C TYR A 406 -12.56 -6.22 -20.16
N LYS A 407 -13.81 -6.14 -19.68
CA LYS A 407 -14.63 -7.32 -19.35
C LYS A 407 -14.88 -8.20 -20.58
N THR A 408 -15.13 -7.59 -21.73
CA THR A 408 -15.31 -8.32 -22.99
C THR A 408 -14.03 -9.05 -23.39
N TRP A 409 -12.89 -8.40 -23.26
CA TRP A 409 -11.58 -9.02 -23.48
C TRP A 409 -11.33 -10.19 -22.53
N LEU A 410 -11.64 -10.05 -21.23
CA LEU A 410 -11.50 -11.12 -20.23
C LEU A 410 -12.30 -12.38 -20.60
N LYS A 411 -13.55 -12.21 -21.14
CA LYS A 411 -14.39 -13.34 -21.58
C LYS A 411 -13.80 -14.10 -22.77
N GLY A 412 -12.98 -13.43 -23.57
CA GLY A 412 -12.30 -14.02 -24.74
C GLY A 412 -10.95 -14.65 -24.43
N LEU A 413 -10.48 -14.60 -23.18
CA LEU A 413 -9.17 -15.15 -22.83
C LEU A 413 -9.15 -16.66 -22.77
N ASP A 414 -8.13 -17.23 -23.38
CA ASP A 414 -7.78 -18.64 -23.18
C ASP A 414 -6.89 -18.78 -21.93
N TYR A 415 -7.51 -19.13 -20.82
CA TYR A 415 -6.81 -19.30 -19.52
C TYR A 415 -5.84 -20.48 -19.48
N LYS A 416 -5.87 -21.37 -20.49
CA LYS A 416 -4.91 -22.48 -20.61
C LYS A 416 -3.58 -22.03 -21.23
N LYS A 417 -3.60 -20.95 -21.99
CA LYS A 417 -2.38 -20.32 -22.51
C LYS A 417 -1.70 -19.54 -21.40
N LYS A 418 -0.70 -20.14 -20.77
CA LYS A 418 0.21 -19.45 -19.84
C LYS A 418 1.34 -18.78 -20.63
N PHE A 419 1.97 -17.78 -20.05
CA PHE A 419 3.12 -17.03 -20.61
C PHE A 419 4.41 -17.84 -20.62
#